data_0ed021463cc7763156d1c0ada8647866
#
_entry.id   0ed021463cc7763156d1c0ada8647866
#
_cell.length_a   1.000
_cell.length_b   1.000
_cell.length_c   1.000
_cell.angle_alpha   90.00
_cell.angle_beta   90.00
_cell.angle_gamma   90.00
#
_symmetry.space_group_name_H-M   'P 1'
#
loop_
_entity.id
_entity.type
_entity.pdbx_description
1 polymer ?
#
loop_
_entity_poly.entity_id
_entity_poly.type
_entity_poly.pdbx_seq_one_letter_code
_entity_poly.pdbx_strand_id
1 'polypeptide(L)'
;MMNNAQDVVNEDLSYICNSLKEELLKLSGKEVLIAGGAGFLGYYLVQAILHWNSINAKYAPIQLTVHDNFIRGVPRWLENLDGCDNFKTKKRDVTEKLQDDENGFQYIIHAASIASPIYYRKYPIETMDANINGLKSFLDFCIKKKNEGRPIEGFLFFSTSEIYGDPDPKNIPTSESYRGNVSF
;
A
#
# COMPACT_ATOMS: atom_id res chain seq x y z
N MET A 1 30.18 10.93 12.27
CA MET A 1 29.38 10.16 13.22
C MET A 1 28.59 9.15 12.38
N MET A 2 28.58 7.88 12.74
CA MET A 2 27.69 6.92 12.05
C MET A 2 26.26 7.30 12.48
N ASN A 3 25.40 7.69 11.52
CA ASN A 3 23.98 7.84 11.78
C ASN A 3 23.46 6.49 12.26
N ASN A 4 22.66 6.48 13.31
CA ASN A 4 21.98 5.25 13.70
C ASN A 4 20.86 4.94 12.72
N ALA A 5 20.32 3.72 12.72
CA ALA A 5 19.29 3.32 11.77
C ALA A 5 18.03 4.22 11.85
N GLN A 6 17.72 4.77 13.03
CA GLN A 6 16.59 5.66 13.23
C GLN A 6 16.80 7.02 12.56
N ASP A 7 18.03 7.55 12.58
CA ASP A 7 18.36 8.82 11.91
C ASP A 7 18.15 8.69 10.41
N VAL A 8 18.59 7.58 9.80
CA VAL A 8 18.39 7.30 8.37
C VAL A 8 16.89 7.23 8.04
N VAL A 9 16.11 6.51 8.83
CA VAL A 9 14.65 6.42 8.63
C VAL A 9 14.00 7.80 8.73
N ASN A 10 14.38 8.62 9.70
CA ASN A 10 13.82 9.97 9.86
C ASN A 10 14.17 10.89 8.67
N GLU A 11 15.38 10.78 8.13
CA GLU A 11 15.81 11.48 6.91
C GLU A 11 14.99 11.04 5.71
N ASP A 12 14.80 9.72 5.51
CA ASP A 12 13.98 9.15 4.44
C ASP A 12 12.52 9.63 4.52
N LEU A 13 11.92 9.56 5.71
CA LEU A 13 10.53 9.98 5.91
C LEU A 13 10.35 11.48 5.65
N SER A 14 11.32 12.30 6.10
CA SER A 14 11.31 13.73 5.83
C SER A 14 11.44 14.03 4.33
N TYR A 15 12.32 13.31 3.64
CA TYR A 15 12.47 13.41 2.18
C TYR A 15 11.18 13.04 1.44
N ILE A 16 10.56 11.90 1.81
CA ILE A 16 9.30 11.42 1.23
C ILE A 16 8.19 12.46 1.45
N CYS A 17 8.02 12.96 2.68
CA CYS A 17 6.98 13.94 2.99
C CYS A 17 7.16 15.26 2.27
N ASN A 18 8.41 15.71 2.06
CA ASN A 18 8.70 16.91 1.30
C ASN A 18 8.44 16.72 -0.21
N SER A 19 8.84 15.56 -0.75
CA SER A 19 8.68 15.23 -2.17
C SER A 19 7.22 15.02 -2.57
N LEU A 20 6.39 14.47 -1.65
CA LEU A 20 4.97 14.16 -1.87
C LEU A 20 4.04 15.15 -1.14
N LYS A 21 4.50 16.36 -0.89
CA LYS A 21 3.74 17.34 -0.09
C LYS A 21 2.35 17.64 -0.67
N GLU A 22 2.22 17.77 -1.97
CA GLU A 22 0.96 18.10 -2.62
C GLU A 22 -0.03 16.92 -2.56
N GLU A 23 0.48 15.69 -2.71
CA GLU A 23 -0.29 14.47 -2.61
C GLU A 23 -0.79 14.25 -1.17
N LEU A 24 0.10 14.39 -0.19
CA LEU A 24 -0.24 14.24 1.22
C LEU A 24 -1.22 15.32 1.70
N LEU A 25 -1.14 16.53 1.14
CA LEU A 25 -2.15 17.56 1.39
C LEU A 25 -3.54 17.17 0.89
N LYS A 26 -3.65 16.51 -0.26
CA LYS A 26 -4.92 15.99 -0.78
C LYS A 26 -5.51 14.88 0.09
N LEU A 27 -4.65 14.11 0.76
CA LEU A 27 -5.06 13.05 1.68
C LEU A 27 -5.45 13.59 3.06
N SER A 28 -5.07 14.82 3.44
CA SER A 28 -5.35 15.38 4.76
C SER A 28 -6.85 15.39 5.05
N GLY A 29 -7.24 14.85 6.22
CA GLY A 29 -8.64 14.69 6.64
C GLY A 29 -9.40 13.55 5.94
N LYS A 30 -8.72 12.75 5.13
CA LYS A 30 -9.31 11.61 4.41
C LYS A 30 -9.01 10.28 5.11
N GLU A 31 -9.85 9.28 4.83
CA GLU A 31 -9.61 7.90 5.24
C GLU A 31 -8.88 7.14 4.12
N VAL A 32 -7.72 6.62 4.44
CA VAL A 32 -6.84 5.88 3.53
C VAL A 32 -6.74 4.43 3.98
N LEU A 33 -6.99 3.50 3.07
CA LEU A 33 -6.77 2.08 3.27
C LEU A 33 -5.48 1.64 2.58
N ILE A 34 -4.60 0.94 3.29
CA ILE A 34 -3.45 0.23 2.72
C ILE A 34 -3.65 -1.28 2.92
N ALA A 35 -3.86 -2.01 1.84
CA ALA A 35 -3.84 -3.47 1.86
C ALA A 35 -2.41 -3.98 1.64
N GLY A 36 -1.94 -4.88 2.53
CA GLY A 36 -0.54 -5.33 2.55
C GLY A 36 0.39 -4.36 3.28
N GLY A 37 -0.15 -3.55 4.19
CA GLY A 37 0.61 -2.52 4.89
C GLY A 37 1.64 -3.04 5.90
N ALA A 38 1.56 -4.30 6.33
CA ALA A 38 2.58 -4.94 7.18
C ALA A 38 3.81 -5.44 6.40
N GLY A 39 3.81 -5.32 5.07
CA GLY A 39 4.91 -5.71 4.18
C GLY A 39 6.08 -4.74 4.16
N PHE A 40 7.10 -5.07 3.35
CA PHE A 40 8.33 -4.27 3.22
C PHE A 40 8.06 -2.84 2.73
N LEU A 41 7.35 -2.67 1.62
CA LEU A 41 6.97 -1.34 1.12
C LEU A 41 5.91 -0.69 1.99
N GLY A 42 5.02 -1.50 2.59
CA GLY A 42 3.99 -1.04 3.53
C GLY A 42 4.57 -0.28 4.71
N TYR A 43 5.75 -0.68 5.20
CA TYR A 43 6.46 0.04 6.26
C TYR A 43 6.61 1.53 5.92
N TYR A 44 7.22 1.86 4.78
CA TYR A 44 7.45 3.25 4.39
C TYR A 44 6.16 4.01 4.09
N LEU A 45 5.16 3.35 3.49
CA LEU A 45 3.85 3.97 3.25
C LEU A 45 3.17 4.37 4.56
N VAL A 46 3.13 3.46 5.52
CA VAL A 46 2.52 3.71 6.84
C VAL A 46 3.30 4.77 7.60
N GLN A 47 4.62 4.60 7.72
CA GLN A 47 5.46 5.53 8.46
C GLN A 47 5.46 6.94 7.86
N ALA A 48 5.46 7.08 6.54
CA ALA A 48 5.41 8.38 5.88
C ALA A 48 4.10 9.13 6.17
N ILE A 49 2.95 8.45 6.13
CA ILE A 49 1.65 9.05 6.46
C ILE A 49 1.61 9.48 7.93
N LEU A 50 2.06 8.63 8.85
CA LEU A 50 2.08 8.96 10.27
C LEU A 50 3.09 10.08 10.59
N HIS A 51 4.25 10.07 9.95
CA HIS A 51 5.24 11.16 10.05
C HIS A 51 4.64 12.47 9.53
N TRP A 52 3.96 12.46 8.37
CA TRP A 52 3.24 13.62 7.86
C TRP A 52 2.26 14.18 8.88
N ASN A 53 1.43 13.34 9.47
CA ASN A 53 0.47 13.76 10.50
C ASN A 53 1.17 14.42 11.69
N SER A 54 2.33 13.87 12.12
CA SER A 54 3.06 14.38 13.29
C SER A 54 3.69 15.76 13.06
N ILE A 55 4.25 16.01 11.86
CA ILE A 55 4.95 17.28 11.55
C ILE A 55 4.02 18.35 10.97
N ASN A 56 2.80 18.01 10.61
CA ASN A 56 1.84 18.91 9.96
C ASN A 56 0.52 19.06 10.73
N ALA A 57 0.60 19.21 12.06
CA ALA A 57 -0.56 19.30 12.96
C ALA A 57 -1.57 20.43 12.63
N LYS A 58 -1.23 21.38 11.76
CA LYS A 58 -2.13 22.42 11.26
C LYS A 58 -3.18 21.91 10.27
N TYR A 59 -2.98 20.74 9.68
CA TYR A 59 -3.94 20.09 8.78
C TYR A 59 -4.68 18.99 9.53
N ALA A 60 -5.87 18.66 9.06
CA ALA A 60 -6.60 17.51 9.57
C ALA A 60 -5.80 16.22 9.29
N PRO A 61 -5.60 15.34 10.27
CA PRO A 61 -4.78 14.16 10.10
C PRO A 61 -5.39 13.19 9.09
N ILE A 62 -4.54 12.49 8.35
CA ILE A 62 -4.93 11.37 7.51
C ILE A 62 -5.32 10.20 8.42
N GLN A 63 -6.53 9.67 8.25
CA GLN A 63 -6.99 8.49 8.97
C GLN A 63 -6.52 7.25 8.22
N LEU A 64 -5.60 6.49 8.81
CA LEU A 64 -4.95 5.37 8.14
C LEU A 64 -5.47 4.04 8.68
N THR A 65 -5.94 3.18 7.78
CA THR A 65 -6.26 1.79 8.08
C THR A 65 -5.36 0.85 7.29
N VAL A 66 -4.80 -0.14 7.97
CA VAL A 66 -4.00 -1.20 7.35
C VAL A 66 -4.78 -2.51 7.40
N HIS A 67 -4.97 -3.13 6.24
CA HIS A 67 -5.40 -4.52 6.14
C HIS A 67 -4.20 -5.40 5.77
N ASP A 68 -4.02 -6.48 6.52
CA ASP A 68 -3.01 -7.50 6.24
C ASP A 68 -3.48 -8.85 6.80
N ASN A 69 -3.16 -9.95 6.16
CA ASN A 69 -3.51 -11.28 6.68
C ASN A 69 -2.50 -11.77 7.72
N PHE A 70 -1.39 -11.04 7.88
CA PHE A 70 -0.29 -11.35 8.80
C PHE A 70 0.25 -12.78 8.66
N ILE A 71 0.25 -13.32 7.44
CA ILE A 71 0.77 -14.68 7.18
C ILE A 71 2.24 -14.83 7.60
N ARG A 72 2.99 -13.71 7.65
CA ARG A 72 4.39 -13.65 8.10
C ARG A 72 4.54 -13.20 9.55
N GLY A 73 3.44 -13.13 10.31
CA GLY A 73 3.38 -12.54 11.64
C GLY A 73 3.20 -11.02 11.62
N VAL A 74 2.86 -10.46 12.77
CA VAL A 74 2.77 -9.01 12.96
C VAL A 74 4.19 -8.46 13.20
N PRO A 75 4.68 -7.50 12.41
CA PRO A 75 6.01 -6.95 12.64
C PRO A 75 6.00 -6.01 13.87
N ARG A 76 7.06 -6.03 14.65
CA ARG A 76 7.20 -5.21 15.88
C ARG A 76 6.91 -3.73 15.69
N TRP A 77 7.34 -3.17 14.56
CA TRP A 77 7.10 -1.75 14.29
C TRP A 77 5.62 -1.42 14.18
N LEU A 78 4.80 -2.37 13.71
CA LEU A 78 3.35 -2.21 13.60
C LEU A 78 2.67 -2.36 14.98
N GLU A 79 3.14 -3.30 15.79
CA GLU A 79 2.67 -3.46 17.19
C GLU A 79 2.90 -2.18 18.01
N ASN A 80 4.01 -1.47 17.77
CA ASN A 80 4.34 -0.21 18.43
C ASN A 80 3.41 0.96 18.06
N LEU A 81 2.59 0.81 17.02
CA LEU A 81 1.59 1.81 16.60
C LEU A 81 0.21 1.56 17.22
N ASP A 82 0.06 0.51 17.99
CA ASP A 82 -1.20 0.23 18.69
C ASP A 82 -1.56 1.38 19.65
N GLY A 83 -2.79 1.88 19.53
CA GLY A 83 -3.26 3.04 20.30
C GLY A 83 -2.96 4.42 19.68
N CYS A 84 -2.37 4.51 18.48
CA CYS A 84 -2.28 5.78 17.74
C CYS A 84 -3.66 6.24 17.26
N ASP A 85 -4.05 7.50 17.57
CA ASP A 85 -5.39 8.04 17.30
C ASP A 85 -5.83 7.98 15.84
N ASN A 86 -4.89 8.08 14.90
CA ASN A 86 -5.17 8.16 13.46
C ASN A 86 -4.75 6.90 12.70
N PHE A 87 -4.62 5.78 13.42
CA PHE A 87 -4.12 4.54 12.88
C PHE A 87 -4.93 3.34 13.36
N LYS A 88 -5.29 2.46 12.43
CA LYS A 88 -5.98 1.19 12.74
C LYS A 88 -5.39 0.05 11.93
N THR A 89 -5.36 -1.13 12.52
CA THR A 89 -5.03 -2.37 11.82
C THR A 89 -6.20 -3.34 11.87
N LYS A 90 -6.39 -4.08 10.79
CA LYS A 90 -7.38 -5.17 10.72
C LYS A 90 -6.75 -6.38 10.07
N LYS A 91 -6.81 -7.53 10.75
CA LYS A 91 -6.43 -8.80 10.12
C LYS A 91 -7.46 -9.15 9.07
N ARG A 92 -7.03 -9.21 7.79
CA ARG A 92 -7.90 -9.49 6.67
C ARG A 92 -7.12 -10.04 5.50
N ASP A 93 -7.67 -11.05 4.83
CA ASP A 93 -7.19 -11.48 3.53
C ASP A 93 -7.80 -10.61 2.43
N VAL A 94 -6.99 -10.25 1.42
CA VAL A 94 -7.43 -9.36 0.32
C VAL A 94 -8.47 -10.02 -0.59
N THR A 95 -8.56 -11.35 -0.58
CA THR A 95 -9.57 -12.12 -1.33
C THR A 95 -10.97 -12.01 -0.71
N GLU A 96 -11.05 -11.61 0.56
CA GLU A 96 -12.32 -11.37 1.23
C GLU A 96 -12.98 -10.08 0.71
N LYS A 97 -14.31 -10.09 0.58
CA LYS A 97 -15.04 -8.88 0.17
C LYS A 97 -15.03 -7.84 1.27
N LEU A 98 -14.75 -6.58 0.92
CA LEU A 98 -14.89 -5.44 1.83
C LEU A 98 -16.34 -5.33 2.32
N GLN A 99 -16.51 -5.16 3.64
CA GLN A 99 -17.81 -5.13 4.30
C GLN A 99 -18.39 -3.70 4.34
N ASP A 100 -19.67 -3.58 4.66
CA ASP A 100 -20.36 -2.29 4.66
C ASP A 100 -19.95 -1.36 5.81
N ASP A 101 -19.36 -1.89 6.88
CA ASP A 101 -18.78 -1.10 7.97
C ASP A 101 -17.44 -0.42 7.59
N GLU A 102 -16.87 -0.79 6.45
CA GLU A 102 -15.64 -0.21 5.90
C GLU A 102 -15.90 0.92 4.89
N ASN A 103 -17.00 1.65 5.07
CA ASN A 103 -17.55 2.58 4.08
C ASN A 103 -16.86 3.95 4.01
N GLY A 104 -15.90 4.24 4.88
CA GLY A 104 -15.29 5.57 5.02
C GLY A 104 -14.17 5.89 4.05
N PHE A 105 -13.57 4.91 3.39
CA PHE A 105 -12.36 5.12 2.60
C PHE A 105 -12.59 5.98 1.36
N GLN A 106 -11.77 7.03 1.21
CA GLN A 106 -11.67 7.84 -0.01
C GLN A 106 -10.49 7.40 -0.89
N TYR A 107 -9.43 6.83 -0.29
CA TYR A 107 -8.25 6.37 -1.02
C TYR A 107 -7.91 4.94 -0.62
N ILE A 108 -7.51 4.15 -1.61
CA ILE A 108 -7.11 2.76 -1.42
C ILE A 108 -5.76 2.53 -2.09
N ILE A 109 -4.82 1.95 -1.33
CA ILE A 109 -3.52 1.49 -1.84
C ILE A 109 -3.51 -0.04 -1.73
N HIS A 110 -3.49 -0.73 -2.85
CA HIS A 110 -3.38 -2.19 -2.88
C HIS A 110 -1.93 -2.60 -3.15
N ALA A 111 -1.23 -2.95 -2.07
CA ALA A 111 0.16 -3.42 -2.07
C ALA A 111 0.30 -4.85 -1.53
N ALA A 112 -0.83 -5.56 -1.36
CA ALA A 112 -0.83 -6.92 -0.87
C ALA A 112 -0.54 -7.91 -1.99
N SER A 113 0.51 -8.69 -1.81
CA SER A 113 0.88 -9.83 -2.66
C SER A 113 1.88 -10.73 -1.94
N ILE A 114 1.99 -11.98 -2.36
CA ILE A 114 3.05 -12.88 -1.96
C ILE A 114 4.27 -12.62 -2.88
N ALA A 115 5.08 -11.61 -2.52
CA ALA A 115 6.12 -11.08 -3.41
C ALA A 115 7.47 -11.83 -3.36
N SER A 116 7.69 -12.72 -2.39
CA SER A 116 8.98 -13.44 -2.26
C SER A 116 9.04 -14.66 -3.17
N PRO A 117 10.13 -14.85 -3.99
CA PRO A 117 10.29 -15.99 -4.90
C PRO A 117 10.14 -17.36 -4.22
N ILE A 118 10.61 -17.49 -2.98
CA ILE A 118 10.48 -18.73 -2.21
C ILE A 118 9.00 -19.02 -1.91
N TYR A 119 8.23 -17.98 -1.56
CA TYR A 119 6.84 -18.15 -1.14
C TYR A 119 5.88 -18.24 -2.33
N TYR A 120 6.02 -17.43 -3.38
CA TYR A 120 5.10 -17.52 -4.50
C TYR A 120 5.30 -18.81 -5.33
N ARG A 121 6.52 -19.40 -5.30
CA ARG A 121 6.75 -20.74 -5.89
C ARG A 121 6.15 -21.86 -5.04
N LYS A 122 6.11 -21.68 -3.73
CA LYS A 122 5.52 -22.65 -2.79
C LYS A 122 3.99 -22.56 -2.77
N TYR A 123 3.44 -21.38 -2.96
CA TYR A 123 2.01 -21.06 -2.88
C TYR A 123 1.54 -20.34 -4.15
N PRO A 124 1.65 -20.98 -5.34
CA PRO A 124 1.35 -20.29 -6.61
C PRO A 124 -0.12 -19.96 -6.77
N ILE A 125 -1.01 -20.81 -6.28
CA ILE A 125 -2.47 -20.59 -6.38
C ILE A 125 -2.90 -19.43 -5.47
N GLU A 126 -2.43 -19.42 -4.24
CA GLU A 126 -2.72 -18.35 -3.27
C GLU A 126 -2.12 -17.00 -3.75
N THR A 127 -0.97 -17.04 -4.42
CA THR A 127 -0.37 -15.85 -5.02
C THR A 127 -1.24 -15.31 -6.15
N MET A 128 -1.68 -16.18 -7.04
CA MET A 128 -2.59 -15.81 -8.13
C MET A 128 -3.91 -15.28 -7.59
N ASP A 129 -4.47 -15.94 -6.58
CA ASP A 129 -5.73 -15.55 -5.96
C ASP A 129 -5.63 -14.15 -5.30
N ALA A 130 -4.58 -13.89 -4.53
CA ALA A 130 -4.34 -12.57 -3.94
C ALA A 130 -4.20 -11.47 -5.00
N ASN A 131 -3.50 -11.74 -6.11
CA ASN A 131 -3.25 -10.75 -7.16
C ASN A 131 -4.47 -10.51 -8.07
N ILE A 132 -5.29 -11.53 -8.34
CA ILE A 132 -6.43 -11.44 -9.26
C ILE A 132 -7.73 -11.20 -8.50
N ASN A 133 -8.12 -12.12 -7.62
CA ASN A 133 -9.37 -12.02 -6.89
C ASN A 133 -9.30 -10.96 -5.79
N GLY A 134 -8.12 -10.76 -5.19
CA GLY A 134 -7.87 -9.66 -4.26
C GLY A 134 -8.08 -8.31 -4.95
N LEU A 135 -7.42 -8.06 -6.08
CA LEU A 135 -7.63 -6.83 -6.86
C LEU A 135 -9.10 -6.67 -7.29
N LYS A 136 -9.71 -7.76 -7.79
CA LYS A 136 -11.13 -7.76 -8.20
C LYS A 136 -12.05 -7.35 -7.04
N SER A 137 -11.81 -7.87 -5.83
CA SER A 137 -12.60 -7.52 -4.65
C SER A 137 -12.59 -6.02 -4.36
N PHE A 138 -11.43 -5.36 -4.46
CA PHE A 138 -11.31 -3.92 -4.29
C PHE A 138 -11.98 -3.13 -5.43
N LEU A 139 -11.84 -3.58 -6.68
CA LEU A 139 -12.50 -2.92 -7.82
C LEU A 139 -14.03 -3.04 -7.74
N ASP A 140 -14.55 -4.20 -7.35
CA ASP A 140 -15.99 -4.40 -7.10
C ASP A 140 -16.49 -3.44 -5.99
N PHE A 141 -15.69 -3.27 -4.93
CA PHE A 141 -15.99 -2.28 -3.88
C PHE A 141 -16.00 -0.85 -4.42
N CYS A 142 -15.01 -0.46 -5.23
CA CYS A 142 -14.98 0.87 -5.85
C CYS A 142 -16.21 1.13 -6.73
N ILE A 143 -16.64 0.13 -7.52
CA ILE A 143 -17.85 0.21 -8.35
C ILE A 143 -19.09 0.36 -7.46
N LYS A 144 -19.21 -0.44 -6.40
CA LYS A 144 -20.30 -0.34 -5.43
C LYS A 144 -20.37 1.07 -4.84
N LYS A 145 -19.25 1.60 -4.36
CA LYS A 145 -19.15 2.96 -3.78
C LYS A 145 -19.56 4.05 -4.78
N LYS A 146 -19.14 3.93 -6.04
CA LYS A 146 -19.55 4.83 -7.11
C LYS A 146 -21.08 4.81 -7.33
N ASN A 147 -21.69 3.62 -7.35
CA ASN A 147 -23.13 3.46 -7.53
C ASN A 147 -23.94 4.00 -6.34
N GLU A 148 -23.35 4.02 -5.15
CA GLU A 148 -23.95 4.61 -3.93
C GLU A 148 -23.78 6.15 -3.86
N GLY A 149 -23.16 6.79 -4.87
CA GLY A 149 -22.91 8.23 -4.89
C GLY A 149 -21.75 8.69 -4.01
N ARG A 150 -20.90 7.77 -3.55
CA ARG A 150 -19.73 8.01 -2.70
C ARG A 150 -18.47 7.38 -3.33
N PRO A 151 -18.02 7.84 -4.51
CA PRO A 151 -16.92 7.23 -5.23
C PRO A 151 -15.61 7.30 -4.44
N ILE A 152 -14.77 6.27 -4.60
CA ILE A 152 -13.37 6.30 -4.17
C ILE A 152 -12.66 7.38 -5.00
N GLU A 153 -11.95 8.31 -4.34
CA GLU A 153 -11.27 9.44 -4.97
C GLU A 153 -9.95 9.03 -5.65
N GLY A 154 -9.29 7.99 -5.11
CA GLY A 154 -8.07 7.45 -5.69
C GLY A 154 -7.83 5.98 -5.34
N PHE A 155 -7.36 5.22 -6.33
CA PHE A 155 -6.98 3.83 -6.19
C PHE A 155 -5.58 3.62 -6.78
N LEU A 156 -4.63 3.20 -5.95
CA LEU A 156 -3.27 2.86 -6.36
C LEU A 156 -3.07 1.35 -6.25
N PHE A 157 -2.71 0.72 -7.37
CA PHE A 157 -2.35 -0.69 -7.41
C PHE A 157 -0.84 -0.86 -7.67
N PHE A 158 -0.19 -1.62 -6.80
CA PHE A 158 1.20 -1.99 -7.00
C PHE A 158 1.28 -3.14 -8.00
N SER A 159 1.80 -2.83 -9.18
CA SER A 159 2.06 -3.79 -10.24
C SER A 159 3.40 -4.49 -10.02
N THR A 160 4.00 -4.99 -11.08
CA THR A 160 5.27 -5.72 -11.05
C THR A 160 6.11 -5.40 -12.28
N SER A 161 7.45 -5.41 -12.13
CA SER A 161 8.38 -5.32 -13.24
C SER A 161 8.31 -6.52 -14.19
N GLU A 162 7.75 -7.64 -13.75
CA GLU A 162 7.58 -8.85 -14.56
C GLU A 162 6.69 -8.63 -15.80
N ILE A 163 5.89 -7.56 -15.83
CA ILE A 163 5.12 -7.17 -17.03
C ILE A 163 6.02 -6.87 -18.24
N TYR A 164 7.29 -6.55 -18.01
CA TYR A 164 8.25 -6.27 -19.07
C TYR A 164 8.95 -7.52 -19.60
N GLY A 165 8.86 -8.65 -18.87
CA GLY A 165 9.56 -9.90 -19.21
C GLY A 165 11.07 -9.75 -19.15
N ASP A 166 11.77 -10.16 -20.20
CA ASP A 166 13.23 -10.07 -20.35
C ASP A 166 13.60 -8.98 -21.39
N PRO A 167 13.78 -7.71 -20.96
CA PRO A 167 14.06 -6.62 -21.88
C PRO A 167 15.43 -6.78 -22.54
N ASP A 168 15.52 -6.47 -23.85
CA ASP A 168 16.80 -6.32 -24.52
C ASP A 168 17.72 -5.34 -23.77
N PRO A 169 19.06 -5.56 -23.74
CA PRO A 169 20.00 -4.67 -23.05
C PRO A 169 19.87 -3.18 -23.43
N LYS A 170 19.49 -2.87 -24.67
CA LYS A 170 19.26 -1.49 -25.15
C LYS A 170 18.05 -0.81 -24.52
N ASN A 171 17.15 -1.58 -23.87
CA ASN A 171 15.96 -1.10 -23.18
C ASN A 171 16.13 -1.10 -21.65
N ILE A 172 17.36 -1.15 -21.14
CA ILE A 172 17.69 -1.05 -19.73
C ILE A 172 18.43 0.28 -19.48
N PRO A 173 17.93 1.18 -18.60
CA PRO A 173 16.69 1.09 -17.82
C PRO A 173 15.42 1.04 -18.67
N THR A 174 14.46 0.20 -18.26
CA THR A 174 13.23 -0.03 -19.04
C THR A 174 12.23 1.10 -18.81
N SER A 175 11.83 1.77 -19.91
CA SER A 175 10.83 2.84 -19.85
C SER A 175 9.41 2.28 -19.72
N GLU A 176 8.49 3.08 -19.16
CA GLU A 176 7.06 2.72 -19.03
C GLU A 176 6.36 2.50 -20.38
N SER A 177 6.91 3.05 -21.47
CA SER A 177 6.40 2.86 -22.84
C SER A 177 6.84 1.54 -23.50
N TYR A 178 7.75 0.78 -22.86
CA TYR A 178 8.19 -0.51 -23.37
C TYR A 178 7.08 -1.54 -23.28
N ARG A 179 6.78 -2.21 -24.41
CA ARG A 179 5.63 -3.13 -24.50
C ARG A 179 5.85 -4.51 -23.90
N GLY A 180 7.06 -4.77 -23.42
CA GLY A 180 7.44 -6.05 -22.85
C GLY A 180 8.01 -7.04 -23.88
N ASN A 181 8.72 -8.04 -23.34
CA ASN A 181 9.25 -9.20 -24.05
C ASN A 181 9.00 -10.43 -23.18
N VAL A 182 7.75 -10.86 -23.10
CA VAL A 182 7.33 -12.00 -22.30
C VAL A 182 7.36 -13.25 -23.19
N SER A 183 8.18 -14.24 -22.82
CA SER A 183 8.12 -15.57 -23.44
C SER A 183 7.08 -16.42 -22.73
N PHE A 184 6.27 -17.15 -23.51
CA PHE A 184 5.28 -18.11 -23.05
C PHE A 184 5.85 -19.53 -23.03
#